data_f6d51f4d04b403b2a273806656a45442
#
_entry.id   f6d51f4d04b403b2a273806656a45442
#
_cell.length_a   1.000
_cell.length_b   1.000
_cell.length_c   1.000
_cell.angle_alpha   90.00
_cell.angle_beta   90.00
_cell.angle_gamma   90.00
#
_symmetry.space_group_name_H-M   'P 1'
#
loop_
_entity.id
_entity.type
_entity.pdbx_description
1 polymer ?
#
loop_
_entity_poly.entity_id
_entity_poly.type
_entity_poly.pdbx_seq_one_letter_code
_entity_poly.pdbx_strand_id
1 'polypeptide(L)'
;MRRHLEEQVADLLDSMKVPYQYEGEKLTYTIEVKYIPDFKVGDVYLETKGYFPPEQRRKMKAVKAANPDLDIRIIFQSPHNKINKRSKTTYSMWAEKNGFPWCAYYAIPVDWLR
;
A
#
# COMPACT_ATOMS: atom_id res chain seq x y z
N MET A 1 17.61 -22.41 18.96
CA MET A 1 17.23 -22.40 17.53
C MET A 1 15.86 -23.01 17.39
N ARG A 2 14.99 -22.36 16.67
CA ARG A 2 13.63 -22.85 16.48
C ARG A 2 13.57 -24.23 15.86
N ARG A 3 14.43 -24.47 14.86
CA ARG A 3 14.48 -25.74 14.16
C ARG A 3 14.73 -26.90 15.12
N HIS A 4 15.64 -26.73 16.08
CA HIS A 4 15.92 -27.75 17.08
C HIS A 4 14.68 -28.06 17.92
N LEU A 5 13.97 -27.03 18.34
CA LEU A 5 12.73 -27.20 19.11
C LEU A 5 11.65 -27.91 18.29
N GLU A 6 11.51 -27.52 17.03
CA GLU A 6 10.54 -28.15 16.12
C GLU A 6 10.83 -29.65 15.95
N GLU A 7 12.09 -30.03 15.80
CA GLU A 7 12.51 -31.43 15.70
C GLU A 7 12.16 -32.18 16.99
N GLN A 8 12.39 -31.59 18.15
CA GLN A 8 12.06 -32.24 19.42
C GLN A 8 10.57 -32.49 19.53
N VAL A 9 9.74 -31.54 19.15
CA VAL A 9 8.28 -31.70 19.18
C VAL A 9 7.83 -32.77 18.19
N ALA A 10 8.39 -32.76 16.98
CA ALA A 10 8.07 -33.77 15.98
C ALA A 10 8.43 -35.17 16.49
N ASP A 11 9.61 -35.33 17.09
CA ASP A 11 10.04 -36.60 17.67
C ASP A 11 9.09 -37.06 18.76
N LEU A 12 8.63 -36.17 19.60
CA LEU A 12 7.64 -36.50 20.64
C LEU A 12 6.32 -36.97 20.04
N LEU A 13 5.81 -36.22 19.04
CA LEU A 13 4.57 -36.59 18.38
C LEU A 13 4.69 -37.97 17.69
N ASP A 14 5.83 -38.22 17.05
CA ASP A 14 6.12 -39.51 16.42
C ASP A 14 6.16 -40.64 17.46
N SER A 15 6.83 -40.41 18.59
CA SER A 15 6.95 -41.41 19.65
C SER A 15 5.61 -41.76 20.28
N MET A 16 4.69 -40.80 20.32
CA MET A 16 3.35 -41.00 20.87
C MET A 16 2.36 -41.46 19.80
N LYS A 17 2.82 -41.64 18.56
CA LYS A 17 2.02 -42.04 17.40
C LYS A 17 0.85 -41.11 17.14
N VAL A 18 1.07 -39.80 17.35
CA VAL A 18 0.10 -38.75 17.06
C VAL A 18 0.29 -38.32 15.59
N PRO A 19 -0.73 -38.47 14.75
CA PRO A 19 -0.63 -37.96 13.38
C PRO A 19 -0.61 -36.43 13.38
N TYR A 20 0.23 -35.85 12.53
CA TYR A 20 0.33 -34.38 12.44
C TYR A 20 0.73 -33.97 11.03
N GLN A 21 0.52 -32.68 10.73
CA GLN A 21 1.06 -32.06 9.55
C GLN A 21 2.08 -31.01 9.98
N TYR A 22 3.24 -31.00 9.36
CA TYR A 22 4.24 -29.97 9.60
C TYR A 22 4.12 -28.90 8.53
N GLU A 23 3.75 -27.68 8.95
CA GLU A 23 3.55 -26.55 8.05
C GLU A 23 2.63 -26.86 6.86
N GLY A 24 1.64 -27.77 7.10
CA GLY A 24 0.77 -28.28 6.04
C GLY A 24 -0.37 -27.33 5.67
N GLU A 25 -0.69 -26.38 6.52
CA GLU A 25 -1.79 -25.47 6.26
C GLU A 25 -1.30 -24.03 6.22
N LYS A 26 -1.94 -23.24 5.34
CA LYS A 26 -1.74 -21.80 5.28
C LYS A 26 -3.01 -21.12 5.76
N LEU A 27 -2.89 -20.31 6.79
CA LEU A 27 -4.02 -19.57 7.34
C LEU A 27 -3.88 -18.10 6.95
N THR A 28 -4.97 -17.48 6.57
CA THR A 28 -4.99 -16.05 6.27
C THR A 28 -5.44 -15.27 7.49
N TYR A 29 -4.93 -14.06 7.62
CA TYR A 29 -5.38 -13.15 8.68
C TYR A 29 -5.38 -11.73 8.13
N THR A 30 -6.18 -10.88 8.75
CA THR A 30 -6.35 -9.50 8.30
C THR A 30 -5.74 -8.56 9.31
N ILE A 31 -4.99 -7.58 8.79
CA ILE A 31 -4.42 -6.52 9.62
C ILE A 31 -5.13 -5.22 9.26
N GLU A 32 -5.62 -4.52 10.27
CA GLU A 32 -6.14 -3.18 10.08
C GLU A 32 -5.00 -2.17 10.16
N VAL A 33 -4.83 -1.38 9.11
CA VAL A 33 -3.79 -0.35 9.03
C VAL A 33 -4.47 0.99 8.83
N LYS A 34 -4.01 2.00 9.56
CA LYS A 34 -4.55 3.36 9.47
C LYS A 34 -3.74 4.18 8.48
N TYR A 35 -4.44 4.98 7.67
CA TYR A 35 -3.86 5.92 6.74
C TYR A 35 -4.01 7.34 7.28
N ILE A 36 -2.91 8.08 7.31
CA ILE A 36 -2.90 9.48 7.75
C ILE A 36 -2.51 10.33 6.54
N PRO A 37 -3.46 11.07 5.95
CA PRO A 37 -3.13 11.98 4.84
C PRO A 37 -2.25 13.14 5.31
N ASP A 38 -1.46 13.70 4.37
CA ASP A 38 -0.59 14.81 4.72
C ASP A 38 -1.36 16.05 5.11
N PHE A 39 -2.41 16.39 4.36
CA PHE A 39 -3.23 17.59 4.63
C PHE A 39 -4.70 17.29 4.39
N LYS A 40 -5.53 18.00 5.14
CA LYS A 40 -6.97 18.06 4.88
C LYS A 40 -7.38 19.51 4.71
N VAL A 41 -7.96 19.84 3.56
CA VAL A 41 -8.46 21.17 3.25
C VAL A 41 -9.96 21.04 2.96
N GLY A 42 -10.80 21.50 3.88
CA GLY A 42 -12.24 21.25 3.79
C GLY A 42 -12.50 19.74 3.80
N ASP A 43 -13.16 19.24 2.76
CA ASP A 43 -13.46 17.82 2.60
C ASP A 43 -12.47 17.10 1.69
N VAL A 44 -11.40 17.77 1.29
CA VAL A 44 -10.40 17.22 0.37
C VAL A 44 -9.16 16.81 1.16
N TYR A 45 -8.66 15.61 0.86
CA TYR A 45 -7.41 15.13 1.42
C TYR A 45 -6.29 15.30 0.39
N LEU A 46 -5.20 15.94 0.78
CA LEU A 46 -4.06 16.18 -0.08
C LEU A 46 -2.89 15.30 0.36
N GLU A 47 -2.34 14.58 -0.59
CA GLU A 47 -1.20 13.71 -0.37
C GLU A 47 -0.04 14.19 -1.22
N THR A 48 1.11 14.45 -0.62
CA THR A 48 2.30 14.89 -1.35
C THR A 48 3.21 13.71 -1.63
N LYS A 49 3.70 13.60 -2.86
CA LYS A 49 4.57 12.49 -3.27
C LYS A 49 5.77 13.00 -4.07
N GLY A 50 6.95 12.69 -3.56
CA GLY A 50 8.20 12.83 -4.32
C GLY A 50 8.48 11.49 -5.01
N TYR A 51 9.32 10.66 -4.38
CA TYR A 51 9.51 9.29 -4.83
C TYR A 51 8.24 8.47 -4.52
N PHE A 52 7.77 7.74 -5.53
CA PHE A 52 6.48 7.04 -5.43
C PHE A 52 6.64 5.55 -5.77
N PRO A 53 7.29 4.79 -4.87
CA PRO A 53 7.63 3.38 -5.11
C PRO A 53 6.41 2.45 -5.06
N PRO A 54 6.57 1.19 -5.50
CA PRO A 54 5.45 0.25 -5.59
C PRO A 54 4.64 0.09 -4.31
N GLU A 55 5.27 0.03 -3.13
CA GLU A 55 4.54 -0.13 -1.86
C GLU A 55 3.65 1.09 -1.56
N GLN A 56 4.09 2.28 -1.93
CA GLN A 56 3.27 3.49 -1.78
C GLN A 56 2.10 3.50 -2.75
N ARG A 57 2.32 3.04 -3.98
CA ARG A 57 1.25 2.93 -4.97
C ARG A 57 0.19 1.91 -4.53
N ARG A 58 0.62 0.76 -4.00
CA ARG A 58 -0.32 -0.24 -3.47
C ARG A 58 -1.11 0.31 -2.29
N LYS A 59 -0.44 1.04 -1.40
CA LYS A 59 -1.09 1.68 -0.26
C LYS A 59 -2.18 2.63 -0.70
N MET A 60 -1.88 3.51 -1.65
CA MET A 60 -2.86 4.49 -2.14
C MET A 60 -4.06 3.80 -2.79
N LYS A 61 -3.83 2.75 -3.57
CA LYS A 61 -4.92 1.97 -4.16
C LYS A 61 -5.79 1.33 -3.09
N ALA A 62 -5.17 0.77 -2.05
CA ALA A 62 -5.91 0.12 -0.95
C ALA A 62 -6.72 1.14 -0.16
N VAL A 63 -6.17 2.32 0.11
CA VAL A 63 -6.87 3.40 0.80
C VAL A 63 -8.10 3.83 0.01
N LYS A 64 -7.94 4.02 -1.30
CA LYS A 64 -9.06 4.41 -2.15
C LYS A 64 -10.14 3.33 -2.21
N ALA A 65 -9.74 2.08 -2.32
CA ALA A 65 -10.69 0.96 -2.36
C ALA A 65 -11.48 0.86 -1.05
N ALA A 66 -10.82 1.10 0.09
CA ALA A 66 -11.48 1.06 1.41
C ALA A 66 -12.32 2.30 1.69
N ASN A 67 -12.06 3.41 1.00
CA ASN A 67 -12.73 4.70 1.23
C ASN A 67 -13.12 5.33 -0.11
N PRO A 68 -14.02 4.71 -0.88
CA PRO A 68 -14.30 5.15 -2.25
C PRO A 68 -14.93 6.54 -2.35
N ASP A 69 -15.55 7.02 -1.27
CA ASP A 69 -16.22 8.32 -1.25
C ASP A 69 -15.33 9.47 -0.84
N LEU A 70 -14.09 9.18 -0.43
CA LEU A 70 -13.16 10.25 -0.05
C LEU A 70 -12.54 10.90 -1.28
N ASP A 71 -12.42 12.21 -1.23
CA ASP A 71 -11.75 12.99 -2.26
C ASP A 71 -10.27 13.12 -1.88
N ILE A 72 -9.46 12.20 -2.44
CA ILE A 72 -8.02 12.15 -2.19
C ILE A 72 -7.32 12.60 -3.46
N ARG A 73 -6.50 13.64 -3.35
CA ARG A 73 -5.76 14.23 -4.48
C ARG A 73 -4.27 14.18 -4.20
N ILE A 74 -3.48 14.01 -5.24
CA ILE A 74 -2.03 13.84 -5.12
C ILE A 74 -1.31 15.06 -5.69
N ILE A 75 -0.37 15.58 -4.93
CA ILE A 75 0.51 16.67 -5.34
C ILE A 75 1.89 16.03 -5.55
N PHE A 76 2.36 16.01 -6.80
CA PHE A 76 3.64 15.41 -7.14
C PHE A 76 4.76 16.43 -7.22
N GLN A 77 5.93 16.06 -6.74
CA GLN A 77 7.15 16.81 -6.99
C GLN A 77 7.56 16.69 -8.46
N SER A 78 7.49 15.49 -9.02
CA SER A 78 7.92 15.19 -10.38
C SER A 78 6.89 14.29 -11.08
N PRO A 79 5.75 14.88 -11.54
CA PRO A 79 4.63 14.08 -12.05
C PRO A 79 4.95 13.27 -13.30
N HIS A 80 5.97 13.68 -14.06
CA HIS A 80 6.32 13.01 -15.32
C HIS A 80 7.39 11.93 -15.15
N ASN A 81 7.85 11.67 -13.93
CA ASN A 81 8.75 10.55 -13.68
C ASN A 81 8.02 9.24 -13.94
N LYS A 82 8.74 8.29 -14.56
CA LYS A 82 8.20 6.95 -14.80
C LYS A 82 8.10 6.16 -13.51
N ILE A 83 7.10 5.28 -13.43
CA ILE A 83 6.93 4.42 -12.24
C ILE A 83 8.07 3.42 -12.08
N ASN A 84 8.73 3.04 -13.17
CA ASN A 84 9.95 2.24 -13.18
C ASN A 84 10.65 2.39 -14.53
N LYS A 85 11.87 1.84 -14.65
CA LYS A 85 12.71 1.99 -15.84
C LYS A 85 12.10 1.37 -17.11
N ARG A 86 11.29 0.32 -16.96
CA ARG A 86 10.74 -0.44 -18.07
C ARG A 86 9.35 0.03 -18.50
N SER A 87 8.72 0.86 -17.69
CA SER A 87 7.38 1.32 -17.96
C SER A 87 7.38 2.66 -18.69
N LYS A 88 6.38 2.87 -19.53
CA LYS A 88 6.09 4.17 -20.10
C LYS A 88 5.13 4.98 -19.22
N THR A 89 4.58 4.36 -18.19
CA THR A 89 3.63 4.99 -17.28
C THR A 89 4.36 5.93 -16.34
N THR A 90 3.93 7.19 -16.32
CA THR A 90 4.43 8.19 -15.38
C THR A 90 3.60 8.19 -14.11
N TYR A 91 4.07 8.92 -13.09
CA TYR A 91 3.32 9.09 -11.84
C TYR A 91 1.94 9.71 -12.09
N SER A 92 1.88 10.74 -12.93
CA SER A 92 0.60 11.39 -13.26
C SER A 92 -0.35 10.45 -14.01
N MET A 93 0.19 9.67 -14.95
CA MET A 93 -0.61 8.67 -15.66
C MET A 93 -1.16 7.60 -14.73
N TRP A 94 -0.33 7.17 -13.79
CA TRP A 94 -0.76 6.22 -12.76
C TRP A 94 -1.92 6.79 -11.93
N ALA A 95 -1.77 8.06 -11.50
CA ALA A 95 -2.81 8.73 -10.72
C ALA A 95 -4.13 8.80 -11.49
N GLU A 96 -4.09 9.22 -12.73
CA GLU A 96 -5.27 9.30 -13.59
C GLU A 96 -5.94 7.94 -13.76
N LYS A 97 -5.13 6.92 -14.05
CA LYS A 97 -5.63 5.55 -14.24
C LYS A 97 -6.31 5.01 -12.99
N ASN A 98 -5.83 5.40 -11.81
CA ASN A 98 -6.37 4.92 -10.55
C ASN A 98 -7.37 5.87 -9.89
N GLY A 99 -7.80 6.91 -10.63
CA GLY A 99 -8.87 7.79 -10.19
C GLY A 99 -8.46 8.85 -9.17
N PHE A 100 -7.18 9.21 -9.12
CA PHE A 100 -6.69 10.28 -8.25
C PHE A 100 -6.49 11.56 -9.05
N PRO A 101 -7.20 12.64 -8.75
CA PRO A 101 -6.83 13.95 -9.26
C PRO A 101 -5.41 14.30 -8.81
N TRP A 102 -4.65 14.92 -9.66
CA TRP A 102 -3.25 15.24 -9.36
C TRP A 102 -2.89 16.63 -9.86
N CYS A 103 -1.84 17.20 -9.28
CA CYS A 103 -1.17 18.39 -9.80
C CYS A 103 0.32 18.30 -9.47
N ALA A 104 1.11 19.16 -10.11
CA ALA A 104 2.49 19.38 -9.72
C ALA A 104 2.53 20.40 -8.57
N TYR A 105 3.51 20.26 -7.67
CA TYR A 105 3.62 21.16 -6.53
C TYR A 105 3.80 22.63 -6.92
N TYR A 106 4.35 22.89 -8.10
CA TYR A 106 4.58 24.25 -8.60
C TYR A 106 3.37 24.80 -9.37
N ALA A 107 2.28 24.06 -9.47
CA ALA A 107 1.09 24.45 -10.23
C ALA A 107 -0.19 23.91 -9.54
N ILE A 108 -0.30 24.20 -8.25
CA ILE A 108 -1.47 23.76 -7.48
C ILE A 108 -2.67 24.64 -7.84
N PRO A 109 -3.80 24.05 -8.30
CA PRO A 109 -4.99 24.84 -8.59
C PRO A 109 -5.50 25.56 -7.32
N VAL A 110 -5.92 26.80 -7.47
CA VAL A 110 -6.42 27.59 -6.33
C VAL A 110 -7.61 26.90 -5.66
N ASP A 111 -8.45 26.24 -6.44
CA ASP A 111 -9.64 25.55 -5.92
C ASP A 111 -9.29 24.41 -4.95
N TRP A 112 -8.07 23.87 -5.04
CA TRP A 112 -7.61 22.84 -4.12
C TRP A 112 -7.28 23.39 -2.73
N LEU A 113 -7.11 24.69 -2.61
CA LEU A 113 -6.65 25.36 -1.39
C LEU A 113 -7.77 26.09 -0.65
N ARG A 114 -8.98 25.90 -1.06
CA ARG A 114 -10.15 26.58 -0.47
C ARG A 114 -10.96 25.68 0.44
#